data_1ffdc93c64a3faade5768ffbdcbe66df
#
_entry.id   1ffdc93c64a3faade5768ffbdcbe66df
#
_cell.length_a   1.000
_cell.length_b   1.000
_cell.length_c   1.000
_cell.angle_alpha   90.00
_cell.angle_beta   90.00
_cell.angle_gamma   90.00
#
_symmetry.space_group_name_H-M   'P 1'
#
loop_
_entity.id
_entity.type
_entity.pdbx_description
1 polymer ?
#
loop_
_entity_poly.entity_id
_entity_poly.type
_entity_poly.pdbx_seq_one_letter_code
_entity_poly.pdbx_strand_id
1 'polypeptide(L)'
;MKALKPGIEVKTSLMTKLFAGQFGAEISTLLSSGAELVHSSFWGADLEGLVLQGAPRGLFQKHIVLLSAGEPAINRLGTRIPDGTIIGARGPFGPFAPDNEFNRWFRTTFQDRYGVPPNYAAYKATNALLGLKAAYEKAQKAGAPAPSQEQIISAFENLAFDGVGGSVRMALGKGHQAVMDNAIGTAKNVNGQLTLVDVKRYPAERVNPPEGIKSEAWIKSGLKK
;
A
#
# COMPACT_ATOMS: atom_id res chain seq x y z
N MET A 1 11.67 -9.97 -7.94
CA MET A 1 12.42 -10.74 -6.95
C MET A 1 13.73 -11.29 -7.52
N LYS A 2 13.72 -12.12 -8.58
CA LYS A 2 14.96 -12.72 -9.14
C LYS A 2 16.05 -11.71 -9.50
N ALA A 3 15.70 -10.53 -10.01
CA ALA A 3 16.67 -9.48 -10.34
C ALA A 3 17.43 -8.93 -9.12
N LEU A 4 16.80 -8.93 -7.94
CA LEU A 4 17.40 -8.43 -6.69
C LEU A 4 18.04 -9.53 -5.85
N LYS A 5 17.56 -10.76 -5.99
CA LYS A 5 18.09 -11.96 -5.32
C LYS A 5 18.10 -13.13 -6.30
N PRO A 6 19.15 -13.29 -7.12
CA PRO A 6 19.19 -14.29 -8.19
C PRO A 6 18.98 -15.74 -7.75
N GLY A 7 19.33 -16.07 -6.50
CA GLY A 7 19.14 -17.40 -5.91
C GLY A 7 17.71 -17.74 -5.50
N ILE A 8 16.71 -16.86 -5.72
CA ILE A 8 15.32 -17.17 -5.42
C ILE A 8 14.78 -18.17 -6.46
N GLU A 9 14.26 -19.28 -5.96
CA GLU A 9 13.49 -20.26 -6.73
C GLU A 9 11.99 -19.96 -6.58
N VAL A 10 11.28 -19.86 -7.69
CA VAL A 10 9.81 -19.77 -7.69
C VAL A 10 9.25 -21.19 -7.83
N LYS A 11 8.77 -21.78 -6.73
CA LYS A 11 8.24 -23.13 -6.68
C LYS A 11 6.92 -23.26 -7.44
N THR A 12 6.05 -22.25 -7.34
CA THR A 12 4.77 -22.21 -8.06
C THR A 12 4.30 -20.77 -8.23
N SER A 13 3.47 -20.53 -9.23
CA SER A 13 2.78 -19.26 -9.47
C SER A 13 1.34 -19.57 -9.84
N LEU A 14 0.41 -19.05 -9.06
CA LEU A 14 -1.01 -19.31 -9.20
C LEU A 14 -1.74 -18.03 -9.61
N MET A 15 -2.58 -18.16 -10.63
CA MET A 15 -3.46 -17.08 -11.10
C MET A 15 -4.90 -17.53 -10.94
N THR A 16 -5.63 -16.89 -10.04
CA THR A 16 -7.05 -17.16 -9.81
C THR A 16 -7.93 -16.21 -10.63
N LYS A 17 -9.19 -16.57 -10.80
CA LYS A 17 -10.18 -15.60 -11.26
C LYS A 17 -10.40 -14.54 -10.20
N LEU A 18 -10.62 -13.30 -10.62
CA LEU A 18 -11.03 -12.22 -9.72
C LEU A 18 -12.40 -12.56 -9.11
N PHE A 19 -12.53 -12.34 -7.81
CA PHE A 19 -13.72 -12.67 -7.01
C PHE A 19 -14.08 -14.18 -7.06
N ALA A 20 -13.08 -15.04 -7.09
CA ALA A 20 -13.30 -16.50 -7.09
C ALA A 20 -14.02 -16.99 -5.82
N GLY A 21 -13.79 -16.34 -4.67
CA GLY A 21 -14.43 -16.65 -3.39
C GLY A 21 -13.98 -17.97 -2.73
N GLN A 22 -13.39 -18.89 -3.49
CA GLN A 22 -12.92 -20.20 -3.02
C GLN A 22 -11.48 -20.43 -3.45
N PHE A 23 -10.62 -20.74 -2.50
CA PHE A 23 -9.16 -20.87 -2.71
C PHE A 23 -8.62 -22.22 -2.21
N GLY A 24 -9.50 -23.21 -2.08
CA GLY A 24 -9.15 -24.52 -1.52
C GLY A 24 -8.05 -25.26 -2.30
N ALA A 25 -8.11 -25.23 -3.63
CA ALA A 25 -7.12 -25.87 -4.51
C ALA A 25 -5.78 -25.13 -4.46
N GLU A 26 -5.80 -23.81 -4.52
CA GLU A 26 -4.61 -22.96 -4.46
C GLU A 26 -3.91 -23.12 -3.12
N ILE A 27 -4.65 -23.10 -2.00
CA ILE A 27 -4.09 -23.31 -0.67
C ILE A 27 -3.46 -24.72 -0.56
N SER A 28 -4.09 -25.76 -1.09
CA SER A 28 -3.49 -27.10 -1.12
C SER A 28 -2.19 -27.13 -1.91
N THR A 29 -2.17 -26.48 -3.08
CA THR A 29 -0.97 -26.38 -3.92
C THR A 29 0.14 -25.63 -3.20
N LEU A 30 -0.16 -24.51 -2.54
CA LEU A 30 0.81 -23.75 -1.74
C LEU A 30 1.37 -24.62 -0.61
N LEU A 31 0.52 -25.29 0.15
CA LEU A 31 0.93 -26.17 1.25
C LEU A 31 1.84 -27.31 0.81
N SER A 32 1.69 -27.80 -0.40
CA SER A 32 2.55 -28.89 -0.96
C SER A 32 3.77 -28.38 -1.72
N SER A 33 3.90 -27.07 -1.96
CA SER A 33 4.90 -26.51 -2.86
C SER A 33 6.36 -26.60 -2.36
N GLY A 34 6.57 -26.77 -1.04
CA GLY A 34 7.89 -26.67 -0.42
C GLY A 34 8.48 -25.26 -0.42
N ALA A 35 7.68 -24.24 -0.72
CA ALA A 35 8.13 -22.85 -0.65
C ALA A 35 8.30 -22.41 0.81
N GLU A 36 9.30 -21.57 1.10
CA GLU A 36 9.45 -20.94 2.41
C GLU A 36 8.53 -19.73 2.56
N LEU A 37 8.29 -19.00 1.45
CA LEU A 37 7.52 -17.76 1.44
C LEU A 37 6.40 -17.83 0.41
N VAL A 38 5.22 -17.39 0.82
CA VAL A 38 4.06 -17.13 -0.05
C VAL A 38 3.86 -15.63 -0.18
N HIS A 39 3.96 -15.12 -1.41
CA HIS A 39 3.63 -13.73 -1.73
C HIS A 39 2.26 -13.67 -2.39
N SER A 40 1.35 -12.89 -1.83
CA SER A 40 0.03 -12.65 -2.40
C SER A 40 -0.13 -11.18 -2.80
N SER A 41 -0.59 -10.95 -4.03
CA SER A 41 -1.05 -9.66 -4.51
C SER A 41 -2.58 -9.51 -4.48
N PHE A 42 -3.28 -10.43 -3.84
CA PHE A 42 -4.72 -10.35 -3.64
C PHE A 42 -5.09 -9.08 -2.88
N TRP A 43 -6.30 -8.63 -3.10
CA TRP A 43 -6.89 -7.46 -2.45
C TRP A 43 -8.40 -7.66 -2.25
N GLY A 44 -9.02 -6.86 -1.37
CA GLY A 44 -10.45 -6.93 -1.10
C GLY A 44 -10.91 -8.31 -0.62
N ALA A 45 -12.05 -8.78 -1.10
CA ALA A 45 -12.66 -10.02 -0.69
C ALA A 45 -11.80 -11.27 -1.00
N ASP A 46 -11.02 -11.26 -2.08
CA ASP A 46 -10.14 -12.39 -2.41
C ASP A 46 -9.00 -12.54 -1.38
N LEU A 47 -8.42 -11.41 -0.92
CA LEU A 47 -7.41 -11.44 0.14
C LEU A 47 -8.01 -11.93 1.46
N GLU A 48 -9.19 -11.42 1.81
CA GLU A 48 -9.90 -11.86 3.01
C GLU A 48 -10.24 -13.35 2.95
N GLY A 49 -10.73 -13.82 1.80
CA GLY A 49 -11.02 -15.22 1.55
C GLY A 49 -9.79 -16.12 1.67
N LEU A 50 -8.64 -15.69 1.13
CA LEU A 50 -7.37 -16.41 1.27
C LEU A 50 -6.97 -16.55 2.75
N VAL A 51 -7.08 -15.48 3.53
CA VAL A 51 -6.75 -15.51 4.96
C VAL A 51 -7.71 -16.44 5.71
N LEU A 52 -9.01 -16.26 5.54
CA LEU A 52 -10.03 -17.03 6.26
C LEU A 52 -10.00 -18.52 5.94
N GLN A 53 -9.66 -18.89 4.71
CA GLN A 53 -9.56 -20.31 4.29
C GLN A 53 -8.17 -20.89 4.54
N GLY A 54 -7.12 -20.09 4.47
CA GLY A 54 -5.74 -20.53 4.62
C GLY A 54 -5.29 -20.68 6.06
N ALA A 55 -5.73 -19.78 6.95
CA ALA A 55 -5.32 -19.79 8.36
C ALA A 55 -5.70 -21.11 9.06
N PRO A 56 -6.95 -21.60 9.02
CA PRO A 56 -7.31 -22.85 9.67
C PRO A 56 -6.67 -24.10 9.02
N ARG A 57 -6.15 -23.97 7.80
CA ARG A 57 -5.46 -25.06 7.08
C ARG A 57 -3.95 -25.07 7.27
N GLY A 58 -3.41 -24.17 8.12
CA GLY A 58 -1.99 -24.12 8.44
C GLY A 58 -1.11 -23.39 7.44
N LEU A 59 -1.68 -22.61 6.50
CA LEU A 59 -0.89 -21.88 5.50
C LEU A 59 0.12 -20.94 6.14
N PHE A 60 -0.30 -20.21 7.15
CA PHE A 60 0.50 -19.19 7.84
C PHE A 60 1.47 -19.76 8.88
N GLN A 61 1.25 -21.00 9.32
CA GLN A 61 2.17 -21.73 10.20
C GLN A 61 3.30 -22.38 9.41
N LYS A 62 2.99 -22.80 8.18
CA LYS A 62 3.95 -23.50 7.31
C LYS A 62 4.84 -22.55 6.51
N HIS A 63 4.34 -21.37 6.17
CA HIS A 63 5.01 -20.42 5.29
C HIS A 63 5.08 -19.03 5.93
N ILE A 64 6.13 -18.29 5.60
CA ILE A 64 6.12 -16.83 5.76
C ILE A 64 5.15 -16.27 4.71
N VAL A 65 4.09 -15.61 5.14
CA VAL A 65 3.08 -15.07 4.21
C VAL A 65 3.21 -13.54 4.12
N LEU A 66 3.42 -13.04 2.90
CA LEU A 66 3.44 -11.62 2.57
C LEU A 66 2.16 -11.25 1.81
N LEU A 67 1.33 -10.42 2.41
CA LEU A 67 0.13 -9.82 1.83
C LEU A 67 0.44 -8.39 1.39
N SER A 68 0.91 -8.18 0.15
CA SER A 68 1.41 -6.88 -0.32
C SER A 68 0.35 -5.78 -0.39
N ALA A 69 -0.93 -6.12 -0.42
CA ALA A 69 -2.08 -5.20 -0.38
C ALA A 69 -2.98 -5.44 0.84
N GLY A 70 -2.40 -5.86 1.97
CA GLY A 70 -3.14 -6.33 3.14
C GLY A 70 -3.69 -5.24 4.06
N GLU A 71 -3.23 -3.99 3.97
CA GLU A 71 -3.63 -2.91 4.88
C GLU A 71 -5.16 -2.76 5.01
N PRO A 72 -5.98 -2.75 3.94
CA PRO A 72 -7.42 -2.57 4.08
C PRO A 72 -8.13 -3.72 4.80
N ALA A 73 -7.55 -4.91 4.79
CA ALA A 73 -8.12 -6.08 5.43
C ALA A 73 -7.91 -6.10 6.96
N ILE A 74 -6.97 -5.31 7.48
CA ILE A 74 -6.65 -5.26 8.92
C ILE A 74 -7.91 -4.99 9.76
N ASN A 75 -8.67 -3.97 9.41
CA ASN A 75 -9.86 -3.57 10.17
C ASN A 75 -11.01 -4.59 10.08
N ARG A 76 -11.11 -5.32 8.96
CA ARG A 76 -12.20 -6.28 8.72
C ARG A 76 -11.89 -7.65 9.29
N LEU A 77 -10.64 -8.08 9.20
CA LEU A 77 -10.21 -9.40 9.68
C LEU A 77 -9.79 -9.38 11.14
N GLY A 78 -9.17 -8.29 11.61
CA GLY A 78 -8.68 -8.19 12.97
C GLY A 78 -7.80 -9.38 13.34
N THR A 79 -8.03 -9.97 14.48
CA THR A 79 -7.29 -11.13 15.04
C THR A 79 -7.35 -12.40 14.20
N ARG A 80 -8.18 -12.44 13.15
CA ARG A 80 -8.18 -13.56 12.18
C ARG A 80 -6.97 -13.58 11.25
N ILE A 81 -6.21 -12.46 11.20
CA ILE A 81 -4.90 -12.46 10.54
C ILE A 81 -3.89 -13.11 11.51
N PRO A 82 -3.25 -14.21 11.14
CA PRO A 82 -2.29 -14.90 12.01
C PRO A 82 -1.05 -14.04 12.33
N ASP A 83 -0.49 -14.24 13.52
CA ASP A 83 0.77 -13.64 13.92
C ASP A 83 1.88 -14.00 12.94
N GLY A 84 2.80 -13.06 12.72
CA GLY A 84 3.92 -13.25 11.79
C GLY A 84 3.56 -12.95 10.33
N THR A 85 2.29 -12.72 9.99
CA THR A 85 1.91 -12.31 8.62
C THR A 85 2.52 -10.95 8.30
N ILE A 86 3.27 -10.87 7.20
CA ILE A 86 3.83 -9.60 6.73
C ILE A 86 2.75 -8.88 5.91
N ILE A 87 2.42 -7.66 6.32
CA ILE A 87 1.38 -6.85 5.69
C ILE A 87 2.03 -5.66 5.00
N GLY A 88 1.75 -5.52 3.71
CA GLY A 88 2.11 -4.35 2.92
C GLY A 88 0.94 -3.36 2.80
N ALA A 89 1.28 -2.13 2.52
CA ALA A 89 0.35 -1.06 2.23
C ALA A 89 0.62 -0.45 0.84
N ARG A 90 -0.38 0.24 0.31
CA ARG A 90 -0.26 0.98 -0.97
C ARG A 90 0.18 2.43 -0.74
N GLY A 91 0.88 2.66 0.34
CA GLY A 91 1.32 3.94 0.86
C GLY A 91 1.27 3.95 2.39
N PRO A 92 1.72 5.03 3.05
CA PRO A 92 1.72 5.15 4.50
C PRO A 92 0.30 5.50 5.01
N PHE A 93 -0.62 4.56 4.91
CA PHE A 93 -2.04 4.73 5.22
C PHE A 93 -2.47 3.88 6.41
N GLY A 94 -3.60 4.23 7.03
CA GLY A 94 -4.15 3.49 8.17
C GLY A 94 -3.12 3.35 9.30
N PRO A 95 -2.86 2.12 9.77
CA PRO A 95 -1.87 1.88 10.83
C PRO A 95 -0.41 2.15 10.40
N PHE A 96 -0.17 2.31 9.10
CA PHE A 96 1.14 2.69 8.57
C PHE A 96 1.32 4.20 8.42
N ALA A 97 0.29 5.00 8.65
CA ALA A 97 0.39 6.44 8.55
C ALA A 97 1.32 7.03 9.62
N PRO A 98 1.98 8.17 9.35
CA PRO A 98 2.80 8.83 10.36
C PRO A 98 1.91 9.33 11.51
N ASP A 99 2.44 9.28 12.73
CA ASP A 99 1.76 9.84 13.88
C ASP A 99 2.05 11.34 14.00
N ASN A 100 1.27 12.14 13.29
CA ASN A 100 1.29 13.58 13.34
C ASN A 100 -0.13 14.14 13.57
N GLU A 101 -0.23 15.44 13.88
CA GLU A 101 -1.49 16.10 14.20
C GLU A 101 -2.51 15.99 13.06
N PHE A 102 -2.07 16.22 11.82
CA PHE A 102 -2.95 16.17 10.64
C PHE A 102 -3.53 14.77 10.41
N ASN A 103 -2.71 13.73 10.54
CA ASN A 103 -3.21 12.34 10.41
C ASN A 103 -4.13 11.97 11.58
N ARG A 104 -3.81 12.37 12.83
CA ARG A 104 -4.70 12.14 13.98
C ARG A 104 -6.05 12.79 13.78
N TRP A 105 -6.07 14.07 13.40
CA TRP A 105 -7.30 14.79 13.07
C TRP A 105 -8.11 14.06 12.00
N PHE A 106 -7.48 13.68 10.88
CA PHE A 106 -8.16 12.99 9.79
C PHE A 106 -8.77 11.66 10.24
N ARG A 107 -8.01 10.84 10.97
CA ARG A 107 -8.49 9.55 11.47
C ARG A 107 -9.66 9.71 12.42
N THR A 108 -9.55 10.59 13.38
CA THR A 108 -10.62 10.85 14.36
C THR A 108 -11.87 11.37 13.68
N THR A 109 -11.76 12.41 12.85
CA THR A 109 -12.89 12.99 12.13
C THR A 109 -13.58 11.98 11.21
N PHE A 110 -12.82 11.13 10.52
CA PHE A 110 -13.36 10.09 9.65
C PHE A 110 -14.07 9.02 10.48
N GLN A 111 -13.45 8.53 11.57
CA GLN A 111 -14.02 7.55 12.49
C GLN A 111 -15.34 8.06 13.12
N ASP A 112 -15.34 9.29 13.60
CA ASP A 112 -16.53 9.91 14.22
C ASP A 112 -17.69 10.03 13.23
N ARG A 113 -17.38 10.33 11.97
CA ARG A 113 -18.40 10.53 10.94
C ARG A 113 -18.94 9.23 10.34
N TYR A 114 -18.10 8.21 10.19
CA TYR A 114 -18.45 6.99 9.44
C TYR A 114 -18.47 5.71 10.30
N GLY A 115 -18.09 5.79 11.58
CA GLY A 115 -18.06 4.65 12.51
C GLY A 115 -16.95 3.63 12.23
N VAL A 116 -16.07 3.89 11.24
CA VAL A 116 -14.97 3.00 10.85
C VAL A 116 -13.70 3.81 10.59
N PRO A 117 -12.51 3.25 10.84
CA PRO A 117 -11.27 3.95 10.53
C PRO A 117 -11.06 4.10 9.01
N PRO A 118 -10.38 5.18 8.56
CA PRO A 118 -10.09 5.37 7.14
C PRO A 118 -9.09 4.32 6.65
N ASN A 119 -9.34 3.77 5.47
CA ASN A 119 -8.43 2.90 4.73
C ASN A 119 -7.69 3.67 3.61
N TYR A 120 -6.85 2.96 2.84
CA TYR A 120 -6.06 3.56 1.76
C TYR A 120 -6.89 4.38 0.76
N ALA A 121 -8.11 3.97 0.46
CA ALA A 121 -8.97 4.68 -0.50
C ALA A 121 -9.38 6.07 0.03
N ALA A 122 -9.74 6.15 1.31
CA ALA A 122 -10.06 7.42 1.97
C ALA A 122 -8.83 8.35 2.02
N TYR A 123 -7.66 7.82 2.37
CA TYR A 123 -6.40 8.56 2.34
C TYR A 123 -6.08 9.11 0.94
N LYS A 124 -6.19 8.27 -0.08
CA LYS A 124 -5.90 8.68 -1.47
C LYS A 124 -6.88 9.72 -1.99
N ALA A 125 -8.18 9.56 -1.74
CA ALA A 125 -9.18 10.54 -2.13
C ALA A 125 -8.94 11.89 -1.46
N THR A 126 -8.64 11.90 -0.15
CA THR A 126 -8.32 13.12 0.58
C THR A 126 -7.04 13.76 0.05
N ASN A 127 -5.98 12.98 -0.20
CA ASN A 127 -4.74 13.51 -0.79
C ASN A 127 -4.97 14.07 -2.19
N ALA A 128 -5.86 13.48 -3.01
CA ALA A 128 -6.19 14.03 -4.32
C ALA A 128 -6.84 15.42 -4.22
N LEU A 129 -7.76 15.60 -3.27
CA LEU A 129 -8.40 16.89 -3.00
C LEU A 129 -7.40 17.93 -2.45
N LEU A 130 -6.52 17.52 -1.53
CA LEU A 130 -5.46 18.38 -1.00
C LEU A 130 -4.48 18.81 -2.09
N GLY A 131 -4.11 17.89 -2.98
CA GLY A 131 -3.27 18.19 -4.13
C GLY A 131 -3.94 19.15 -5.09
N LEU A 132 -5.24 18.97 -5.39
CA LEU A 132 -6.01 19.89 -6.23
C LEU A 132 -6.05 21.29 -5.60
N LYS A 133 -6.35 21.39 -4.29
CA LYS A 133 -6.31 22.66 -3.54
C LYS A 133 -4.94 23.33 -3.65
N ALA A 134 -3.85 22.59 -3.40
CA ALA A 134 -2.50 23.11 -3.46
C ALA A 134 -2.12 23.59 -4.88
N ALA A 135 -2.52 22.85 -5.92
CA ALA A 135 -2.29 23.24 -7.32
C ALA A 135 -3.08 24.52 -7.68
N TYR A 136 -4.34 24.61 -7.24
CA TYR A 136 -5.16 25.78 -7.46
C TYR A 136 -4.54 27.03 -6.80
N GLU A 137 -4.16 26.93 -5.53
CA GLU A 137 -3.50 28.01 -4.79
C GLU A 137 -2.15 28.42 -5.42
N LYS A 138 -1.38 27.45 -5.94
CA LYS A 138 -0.13 27.73 -6.65
C LYS A 138 -0.41 28.49 -7.94
N ALA A 139 -1.44 28.13 -8.69
CA ALA A 139 -1.82 28.86 -9.91
C ALA A 139 -2.32 30.25 -9.61
N GLN A 140 -3.11 30.44 -8.53
CA GLN A 140 -3.56 31.77 -8.09
C GLN A 140 -2.38 32.68 -7.72
N LYS A 141 -1.41 32.18 -6.97
CA LYS A 141 -0.19 32.94 -6.60
C LYS A 141 0.65 33.31 -7.83
N ALA A 142 0.57 32.52 -8.92
CA ALA A 142 1.23 32.82 -10.18
C ALA A 142 0.48 33.86 -11.03
N GLY A 143 -0.56 34.49 -10.52
CA GLY A 143 -1.29 35.57 -11.19
C GLY A 143 -2.59 35.15 -11.89
N ALA A 144 -3.11 33.97 -11.62
CA ALA A 144 -4.37 33.47 -12.15
C ALA A 144 -5.48 33.43 -11.07
N PRO A 145 -6.19 34.52 -10.77
CA PRO A 145 -7.19 34.56 -9.68
C PRO A 145 -8.30 33.53 -9.82
N ALA A 146 -8.67 33.19 -11.07
CA ALA A 146 -9.58 32.11 -11.43
C ALA A 146 -8.87 31.21 -12.45
N PRO A 147 -8.04 30.24 -11.99
CA PRO A 147 -7.21 29.44 -12.88
C PRO A 147 -8.04 28.60 -13.85
N SER A 148 -7.64 28.54 -15.12
CA SER A 148 -8.16 27.56 -16.08
C SER A 148 -7.71 26.14 -15.72
N GLN A 149 -8.32 25.16 -16.34
CA GLN A 149 -7.94 23.75 -16.16
C GLN A 149 -6.45 23.53 -16.53
N GLU A 150 -5.98 24.10 -17.63
CA GLU A 150 -4.59 24.00 -18.07
C GLU A 150 -3.60 24.64 -17.09
N GLN A 151 -3.98 25.77 -16.50
CA GLN A 151 -3.16 26.41 -15.45
C GLN A 151 -3.09 25.55 -14.18
N ILE A 152 -4.18 24.89 -13.81
CA ILE A 152 -4.18 23.95 -12.67
C ILE A 152 -3.32 22.73 -13.00
N ILE A 153 -3.44 22.15 -14.20
CA ILE A 153 -2.62 21.00 -14.65
C ILE A 153 -1.14 21.38 -14.59
N SER A 154 -0.75 22.53 -15.15
CA SER A 154 0.64 23.01 -15.10
C SER A 154 1.11 23.27 -13.66
N ALA A 155 0.23 23.73 -12.77
CA ALA A 155 0.55 23.92 -11.38
C ALA A 155 0.81 22.62 -10.61
N PHE A 156 0.24 21.50 -11.07
CA PHE A 156 0.54 20.18 -10.50
C PHE A 156 1.96 19.72 -10.82
N GLU A 157 2.57 20.17 -11.90
CA GLU A 157 3.91 19.75 -12.27
C GLU A 157 4.92 20.06 -11.17
N ASN A 158 5.60 19.01 -10.69
CA ASN A 158 6.58 19.07 -9.59
C ASN A 158 6.04 19.68 -8.28
N LEU A 159 4.72 19.64 -8.08
CA LEU A 159 4.09 20.11 -6.85
C LEU A 159 4.46 19.19 -5.69
N ALA A 160 4.79 19.75 -4.55
CA ALA A 160 4.86 19.05 -3.28
C ALA A 160 3.80 19.64 -2.32
N PHE A 161 3.13 18.77 -1.58
CA PHE A 161 2.12 19.17 -0.59
C PHE A 161 2.04 18.16 0.56
N ASP A 162 1.52 18.61 1.68
CA ASP A 162 1.30 17.73 2.82
C ASP A 162 -0.05 17.03 2.68
N GLY A 163 0.00 15.71 2.61
CA GLY A 163 -1.15 14.83 2.63
C GLY A 163 -1.41 14.24 4.01
N VAL A 164 -2.60 13.68 4.21
CA VAL A 164 -2.97 13.05 5.49
C VAL A 164 -2.16 11.80 5.82
N GLY A 165 -1.53 11.18 4.85
CA GLY A 165 -0.60 10.04 5.02
C GLY A 165 0.88 10.44 4.96
N GLY A 166 1.22 11.74 5.03
CA GLY A 166 2.57 12.27 4.87
C GLY A 166 2.73 13.07 3.58
N SER A 167 3.96 13.54 3.32
CA SER A 167 4.25 14.38 2.16
C SER A 167 4.02 13.63 0.85
N VAL A 168 3.43 14.32 -0.11
CA VAL A 168 3.18 13.86 -1.47
C VAL A 168 3.95 14.76 -2.44
N ARG A 169 4.62 14.17 -3.41
CA ARG A 169 5.34 14.92 -4.44
C ARG A 169 4.93 14.44 -5.82
N MET A 170 4.60 15.37 -6.70
CA MET A 170 4.36 15.13 -8.12
C MET A 170 5.70 15.09 -8.83
N ALA A 171 6.29 13.92 -8.97
CA ALA A 171 7.71 13.78 -9.33
C ALA A 171 8.00 12.92 -10.57
N LEU A 172 7.09 12.02 -10.96
CA LEU A 172 7.26 11.13 -12.11
C LEU A 172 6.30 11.52 -13.24
N GLY A 173 6.55 11.01 -14.44
CA GLY A 173 5.71 11.30 -15.61
C GLY A 173 5.71 12.81 -15.92
N LYS A 174 6.86 13.44 -15.93
CA LYS A 174 7.03 14.90 -16.08
C LYS A 174 6.28 15.70 -15.00
N GLY A 175 6.26 15.18 -13.77
CA GLY A 175 5.57 15.82 -12.65
C GLY A 175 4.06 15.55 -12.56
N HIS A 176 3.52 14.62 -13.35
CA HIS A 176 2.10 14.27 -13.33
C HIS A 176 1.76 13.03 -12.49
N GLN A 177 2.77 12.30 -11.98
CA GLN A 177 2.57 11.14 -11.12
C GLN A 177 3.01 11.45 -9.69
N ALA A 178 2.06 11.28 -8.76
CA ALA A 178 2.34 11.41 -7.34
C ALA A 178 3.21 10.26 -6.83
N VAL A 179 4.23 10.58 -6.05
CA VAL A 179 5.05 9.63 -5.30
C VAL A 179 4.98 9.94 -3.81
N MET A 180 5.04 8.90 -3.01
CA MET A 180 5.07 8.99 -1.56
C MET A 180 5.75 7.75 -0.98
N ASP A 181 6.06 7.79 0.30
CA ASP A 181 6.64 6.68 1.04
C ASP A 181 5.76 5.43 0.95
N ASN A 182 6.35 4.29 1.23
CA ASN A 182 5.64 3.03 1.41
C ASN A 182 6.01 2.41 2.76
N ALA A 183 5.21 1.47 3.24
CA ALA A 183 5.44 0.80 4.51
C ALA A 183 5.03 -0.66 4.47
N ILE A 184 5.71 -1.46 5.30
CA ILE A 184 5.34 -2.84 5.62
C ILE A 184 5.45 -3.03 7.13
N GLY A 185 4.74 -4.01 7.67
CA GLY A 185 4.80 -4.38 9.08
C GLY A 185 4.39 -5.83 9.28
N THR A 186 4.61 -6.35 10.46
CA THR A 186 4.26 -7.72 10.85
C THR A 186 3.04 -7.71 11.75
N ALA A 187 2.06 -8.53 11.43
CA ALA A 187 0.85 -8.70 12.23
C ALA A 187 1.19 -9.40 13.55
N LYS A 188 0.65 -8.88 14.65
CA LYS A 188 0.72 -9.48 15.97
C LYS A 188 -0.58 -9.25 16.74
N ASN A 189 -1.13 -10.31 17.28
CA ASN A 189 -2.31 -10.24 18.14
C ASN A 189 -1.88 -10.02 19.58
N VAL A 190 -2.31 -8.92 20.17
CA VAL A 190 -1.99 -8.54 21.55
C VAL A 190 -3.29 -8.20 22.26
N ASN A 191 -3.58 -8.88 23.37
CA ASN A 191 -4.78 -8.67 24.19
C ASN A 191 -6.11 -8.66 23.38
N GLY A 192 -6.23 -9.57 22.40
CA GLY A 192 -7.42 -9.68 21.56
C GLY A 192 -7.56 -8.61 20.47
N GLN A 193 -6.50 -7.87 20.20
CA GLN A 193 -6.45 -6.87 19.14
C GLN A 193 -5.27 -7.12 18.18
N LEU A 194 -5.53 -6.97 16.89
CA LEU A 194 -4.47 -6.99 15.89
C LEU A 194 -3.68 -5.68 15.95
N THR A 195 -2.38 -5.79 16.10
CA THR A 195 -1.42 -4.68 16.00
C THR A 195 -0.37 -4.98 14.95
N LEU A 196 0.36 -3.97 14.52
CA LEU A 196 1.51 -4.12 13.64
C LEU A 196 2.78 -3.84 14.44
N VAL A 197 3.73 -4.76 14.34
CA VAL A 197 5.09 -4.62 14.88
C VAL A 197 6.09 -4.56 13.74
N ASP A 198 7.33 -4.17 14.06
CA ASP A 198 8.44 -4.08 13.09
C ASP A 198 8.09 -3.28 11.84
N VAL A 199 7.31 -2.20 12.00
CA VAL A 199 6.91 -1.34 10.89
C VAL A 199 8.14 -0.68 10.28
N LYS A 200 8.40 -0.98 9.01
CA LYS A 200 9.47 -0.37 8.21
C LYS A 200 8.86 0.56 7.17
N ARG A 201 9.36 1.79 7.14
CA ARG A 201 9.01 2.80 6.13
C ARG A 201 10.13 2.91 5.12
N TYR A 202 9.76 3.04 3.88
CA TYR A 202 10.67 3.20 2.75
C TYR A 202 10.39 4.54 2.08
N PRO A 203 11.37 5.45 2.04
CA PRO A 203 11.23 6.74 1.37
C PRO A 203 10.81 6.58 -0.10
N ALA A 204 10.04 7.54 -0.59
CA ALA A 204 9.52 7.55 -1.96
C ALA A 204 10.60 7.27 -3.02
N GLU A 205 11.81 7.81 -2.82
CA GLU A 205 12.95 7.64 -3.72
C GLU A 205 13.50 6.22 -3.75
N ARG A 206 13.20 5.39 -2.75
CA ARG A 206 13.64 3.98 -2.69
C ARG A 206 12.63 3.02 -3.28
N VAL A 207 11.39 3.44 -3.47
CA VAL A 207 10.29 2.59 -3.92
C VAL A 207 9.69 3.03 -5.26
N ASN A 208 10.20 4.13 -5.83
CA ASN A 208 9.83 4.58 -7.15
C ASN A 208 11.09 4.70 -8.04
N PRO A 209 10.98 4.38 -9.35
CA PRO A 209 12.09 4.55 -10.28
C PRO A 209 12.46 6.04 -10.43
N PRO A 210 13.66 6.36 -10.85
CA PRO A 210 13.99 7.71 -11.32
C PRO A 210 13.13 8.12 -12.52
N GLU A 211 12.95 9.44 -12.71
CA GLU A 211 12.23 9.98 -13.85
C GLU A 211 12.82 9.47 -15.18
N GLY A 212 11.96 9.12 -16.12
CA GLY A 212 12.34 8.59 -17.42
C GLY A 212 12.79 7.12 -17.44
N ILE A 213 12.95 6.49 -16.28
CA ILE A 213 13.35 5.08 -16.17
C ILE A 213 12.12 4.20 -15.94
N LYS A 214 11.90 3.23 -16.82
CA LYS A 214 10.84 2.24 -16.62
C LYS A 214 11.12 1.38 -15.39
N SER A 215 10.11 1.10 -14.59
CA SER A 215 10.22 0.29 -13.34
C SER A 215 10.93 -1.04 -13.58
N GLU A 216 10.64 -1.72 -14.69
CA GLU A 216 11.28 -3.00 -15.03
C GLU A 216 12.78 -2.86 -15.24
N ALA A 217 13.22 -1.84 -15.98
CA ALA A 217 14.64 -1.57 -16.23
C ALA A 217 15.34 -1.22 -14.91
N TRP A 218 14.71 -0.39 -14.08
CA TRP A 218 15.24 -0.03 -12.78
C TRP A 218 15.41 -1.23 -11.84
N ILE A 219 14.40 -2.13 -11.78
CA ILE A 219 14.48 -3.36 -10.99
C ILE A 219 15.61 -4.26 -11.51
N LYS A 220 15.75 -4.42 -12.84
CA LYS A 220 16.83 -5.21 -13.45
C LYS A 220 18.22 -4.65 -13.17
N SER A 221 18.35 -3.34 -13.00
CA SER A 221 19.63 -2.71 -12.61
C SER A 221 19.99 -2.91 -11.12
N GLY A 222 19.15 -3.61 -10.34
CA GLY A 222 19.31 -3.76 -8.90
C GLY A 222 18.90 -2.51 -8.11
N LEU A 223 17.92 -1.75 -8.62
CA LEU A 223 17.43 -0.48 -8.07
C LEU A 223 18.49 0.63 -8.01
N LYS A 224 19.46 0.58 -8.94
CA LYS A 224 20.47 1.63 -9.08
C LYS A 224 19.83 2.87 -9.68
N LYS A 225 20.18 4.03 -9.10
CA LYS A 225 19.78 5.36 -9.62
C LYS A 225 20.73 5.81 -10.71
#